data_1f157059c1ecc53b7de963e4f7bdd62e
#
_entry.id   1f157059c1ecc53b7de963e4f7bdd62e
#
_cell.length_a   1.000
_cell.length_b   1.000
_cell.length_c   1.000
_cell.angle_alpha   90.00
_cell.angle_beta   90.00
_cell.angle_gamma   90.00
#
_symmetry.space_group_name_H-M   'P 1'
#
loop_
_entity.id
_entity.type
_entity.pdbx_description
1 polymer ?
#
loop_
_entity_poly.entity_id
_entity_poly.type
_entity_poly.pdbx_seq_one_letter_code
_entity_poly.pdbx_strand_id
1 'polypeptide(L)'
;IFTFIFASISLKRLIYEVILNRNVNLHLSIQLTANIFKHTMIDLIGMRKYFYIISGIIITSGIVSLFVRGLNPGIDFAGGRSFVIRFDKPVITEDIAAKLNIAFGDLPQVVTYGKQDQVKITTKYKINENGVEDEVDTKLYEGLKSFIPADVTKEVFLDKYRVSSETVGPVVAADIKINAFYAVGIALLLIFLY
;
A
#
# COMPACT_ATOMS: atom_id res chain seq x y z
N ILE A 1 -20.30 -0.95 0.16
CA ILE A 1 -19.60 -0.41 -1.04
C ILE A 1 -20.49 -0.58 -2.27
N PHE A 2 -21.03 -1.79 -2.55
CA PHE A 2 -21.88 -2.08 -3.73
C PHE A 2 -23.13 -1.20 -3.78
N THR A 3 -23.81 -1.01 -2.66
CA THR A 3 -25.00 -0.14 -2.54
C THR A 3 -24.70 1.33 -2.84
N PHE A 4 -23.52 1.83 -2.47
CA PHE A 4 -23.10 3.20 -2.75
C PHE A 4 -22.85 3.45 -4.24
N ILE A 5 -22.19 2.48 -4.92
CA ILE A 5 -21.93 2.57 -6.37
C ILE A 5 -23.22 2.51 -7.15
N PHE A 6 -24.13 1.59 -6.81
CA PHE A 6 -25.42 1.44 -7.45
C PHE A 6 -26.31 2.69 -7.25
N ALA A 7 -26.36 3.22 -6.02
CA ALA A 7 -27.09 4.46 -5.73
C ALA A 7 -26.54 5.66 -6.50
N SER A 8 -25.20 5.78 -6.62
CA SER A 8 -24.56 6.86 -7.37
C SER A 8 -24.88 6.81 -8.87
N ILE A 9 -24.85 5.61 -9.46
CA ILE A 9 -25.19 5.43 -10.90
C ILE A 9 -26.66 5.70 -11.15
N SER A 10 -27.54 5.18 -10.30
CA SER A 10 -29.01 5.38 -10.43
C SER A 10 -29.38 6.84 -10.24
N LEU A 11 -28.76 7.54 -9.27
CA LEU A 11 -28.99 8.96 -9.03
C LEU A 11 -28.54 9.82 -10.23
N LYS A 12 -27.37 9.53 -10.81
CA LYS A 12 -26.87 10.21 -12.01
C LYS A 12 -27.83 10.02 -13.19
N ARG A 13 -28.29 8.78 -13.42
CA ARG A 13 -29.24 8.48 -14.50
C ARG A 13 -30.54 9.25 -14.31
N LEU A 14 -31.09 9.28 -13.11
CA LEU A 14 -32.35 10.00 -12.80
C LEU A 14 -32.19 11.52 -12.98
N ILE A 15 -31.07 12.08 -12.58
CA ILE A 15 -30.73 13.50 -12.81
C ILE A 15 -30.67 13.79 -14.32
N TYR A 16 -29.98 12.92 -15.10
CA TYR A 16 -29.89 13.05 -16.56
C TYR A 16 -31.29 13.00 -17.24
N GLU A 17 -32.15 12.05 -16.86
CA GLU A 17 -33.51 11.94 -17.40
C GLU A 17 -34.35 13.17 -17.07
N VAL A 18 -34.28 13.70 -15.86
CA VAL A 18 -35.01 14.92 -15.45
C VAL A 18 -34.52 16.14 -16.23
N ILE A 19 -33.21 16.26 -16.48
CA ILE A 19 -32.62 17.36 -17.23
C ILE A 19 -32.98 17.28 -18.70
N LEU A 20 -32.92 16.10 -19.32
CA LEU A 20 -33.31 15.90 -20.73
C LEU A 20 -34.79 16.15 -20.97
N ASN A 21 -35.67 15.71 -20.03
CA ASN A 21 -37.11 15.85 -20.15
C ASN A 21 -37.58 17.30 -19.95
N ARG A 22 -36.80 18.16 -19.30
CA ARG A 22 -37.11 19.58 -19.07
C ARG A 22 -36.53 20.53 -20.12
N ASN A 23 -35.82 20.06 -21.15
CA ASN A 23 -35.19 20.89 -22.17
C ASN A 23 -34.36 22.07 -21.60
N VAL A 24 -33.71 21.83 -20.44
CA VAL A 24 -32.88 22.84 -19.79
C VAL A 24 -31.55 22.88 -20.51
N ASN A 25 -31.25 23.98 -21.18
CA ASN A 25 -29.94 24.27 -21.72
C ASN A 25 -28.94 24.46 -20.53
N LEU A 26 -28.33 23.37 -20.11
CA LEU A 26 -27.27 23.43 -19.12
C LEU A 26 -26.02 24.04 -19.73
N HIS A 27 -25.80 25.32 -19.47
CA HIS A 27 -24.52 25.96 -19.71
C HIS A 27 -23.49 25.40 -18.65
N LEU A 28 -22.95 24.24 -18.94
CA LEU A 28 -21.96 23.56 -18.07
C LEU A 28 -20.56 24.19 -18.16
N SER A 29 -20.38 25.23 -18.94
CA SER A 29 -19.11 25.94 -19.05
C SER A 29 -19.07 27.15 -18.13
N ILE A 30 -18.25 27.11 -17.12
CA ILE A 30 -17.85 28.29 -16.34
C ILE A 30 -17.03 29.17 -17.28
N GLN A 31 -17.19 30.49 -17.25
CA GLN A 31 -16.48 31.46 -18.13
C GLN A 31 -14.94 31.22 -18.17
N LEU A 32 -14.37 30.72 -17.08
CA LEU A 32 -12.97 30.32 -16.99
C LEU A 32 -12.61 29.11 -17.87
N THR A 33 -13.49 28.15 -18.03
CA THR A 33 -13.24 26.91 -18.81
C THR A 33 -13.67 27.03 -20.26
N ALA A 34 -14.61 27.91 -20.58
CA ALA A 34 -15.14 28.12 -21.92
C ALA A 34 -14.08 28.59 -22.95
N ASN A 35 -13.05 29.28 -22.48
CA ASN A 35 -11.99 29.84 -23.36
C ASN A 35 -10.70 29.02 -23.40
N ILE A 36 -10.48 28.09 -22.48
CA ILE A 36 -9.23 27.33 -22.38
C ILE A 36 -9.00 26.47 -23.66
N PHE A 37 -10.07 25.95 -24.25
CA PHE A 37 -9.96 25.05 -25.41
C PHE A 37 -10.29 25.74 -26.75
N LYS A 38 -10.72 27.01 -26.76
CA LYS A 38 -11.09 27.69 -28.03
C LYS A 38 -9.95 27.92 -29.00
N HIS A 39 -8.70 27.96 -28.52
CA HIS A 39 -7.51 28.18 -29.33
C HIS A 39 -6.59 26.97 -29.41
N THR A 40 -6.99 25.84 -28.82
CA THR A 40 -6.17 24.64 -28.81
C THR A 40 -6.41 23.86 -30.10
N MET A 41 -5.67 24.20 -31.14
CA MET A 41 -5.62 23.41 -32.40
C MET A 41 -4.66 22.22 -32.28
N ILE A 42 -4.67 21.52 -31.16
CA ILE A 42 -3.84 20.32 -31.00
C ILE A 42 -4.60 19.15 -31.65
N ASP A 43 -4.08 18.66 -32.76
CA ASP A 43 -4.58 17.43 -33.39
C ASP A 43 -4.21 16.19 -32.55
N LEU A 44 -4.97 15.99 -31.46
CA LEU A 44 -4.79 14.85 -30.56
C LEU A 44 -4.95 13.50 -31.29
N ILE A 45 -5.78 13.47 -32.30
CA ILE A 45 -6.06 12.25 -33.08
C ILE A 45 -4.88 11.94 -34.01
N GLY A 46 -4.29 12.95 -34.64
CA GLY A 46 -3.08 12.80 -35.45
C GLY A 46 -1.86 12.39 -34.62
N MET A 47 -1.78 12.87 -33.38
CA MET A 47 -0.68 12.56 -32.45
C MET A 47 -0.79 11.19 -31.78
N ARG A 48 -1.84 10.41 -32.00
CA ARG A 48 -2.07 9.10 -31.37
C ARG A 48 -0.87 8.14 -31.46
N LYS A 49 -0.12 8.16 -32.55
CA LYS A 49 1.07 7.31 -32.75
C LYS A 49 2.16 7.61 -31.72
N TYR A 50 2.40 8.90 -31.44
CA TYR A 50 3.37 9.32 -30.43
C TYR A 50 2.95 8.91 -29.02
N PHE A 51 1.66 9.03 -28.71
CA PHE A 51 1.13 8.58 -27.41
C PHE A 51 1.25 7.07 -27.23
N TYR A 52 1.03 6.27 -28.27
CA TYR A 52 1.25 4.82 -28.21
C TYR A 52 2.71 4.46 -27.97
N ILE A 53 3.66 5.17 -28.62
CA ILE A 53 5.09 4.94 -28.43
C ILE A 53 5.49 5.30 -26.99
N ILE A 54 5.09 6.47 -26.51
CA ILE A 54 5.39 6.91 -25.14
C ILE A 54 4.78 5.94 -24.11
N SER A 55 3.52 5.59 -24.27
CA SER A 55 2.85 4.62 -23.39
C SER A 55 3.55 3.26 -23.44
N GLY A 56 3.93 2.79 -24.63
CA GLY A 56 4.66 1.55 -24.80
C GLY A 56 6.01 1.55 -24.05
N ILE A 57 6.76 2.65 -24.14
CA ILE A 57 8.04 2.79 -23.42
C ILE A 57 7.81 2.77 -21.90
N ILE A 58 6.82 3.50 -21.40
CA ILE A 58 6.51 3.55 -19.96
C ILE A 58 6.09 2.16 -19.46
N ILE A 59 5.18 1.49 -20.16
CA ILE A 59 4.71 0.15 -19.78
C ILE A 59 5.86 -0.85 -19.82
N THR A 60 6.65 -0.85 -20.89
CA THR A 60 7.79 -1.78 -21.01
C THR A 60 8.82 -1.55 -19.93
N SER A 61 9.15 -0.28 -19.63
CA SER A 61 10.09 0.03 -18.54
C SER A 61 9.55 -0.39 -17.16
N GLY A 62 8.25 -0.26 -16.93
CA GLY A 62 7.58 -0.75 -15.73
C GLY A 62 7.67 -2.27 -15.59
N ILE A 63 7.39 -3.00 -16.68
CA ILE A 63 7.50 -4.46 -16.72
C ILE A 63 8.95 -4.91 -16.46
N VAL A 64 9.92 -4.30 -17.15
CA VAL A 64 11.35 -4.61 -16.95
C VAL A 64 11.76 -4.34 -15.49
N SER A 65 11.34 -3.20 -14.92
CA SER A 65 11.60 -2.88 -13.51
C SER A 65 11.01 -3.91 -12.55
N LEU A 66 9.83 -4.42 -12.86
CA LEU A 66 9.16 -5.47 -12.07
C LEU A 66 9.96 -6.78 -12.09
N PHE A 67 10.51 -7.18 -13.23
CA PHE A 67 11.34 -8.39 -13.34
C PHE A 67 12.71 -8.23 -12.70
N VAL A 68 13.31 -7.04 -12.79
CA VAL A 68 14.66 -6.78 -12.26
C VAL A 68 14.65 -6.55 -10.75
N ARG A 69 13.70 -5.77 -10.25
CA ARG A 69 13.60 -5.41 -8.82
C ARG A 69 12.67 -6.32 -8.03
N GLY A 70 11.76 -7.04 -8.72
CA GLY A 70 10.71 -7.83 -8.09
C GLY A 70 9.65 -6.97 -7.40
N LEU A 71 8.73 -7.65 -6.74
CA LEU A 71 7.75 -7.05 -5.84
C LEU A 71 8.22 -7.24 -4.41
N ASN A 72 8.03 -6.22 -3.57
CA ASN A 72 8.20 -6.34 -2.13
C ASN A 72 6.81 -6.39 -1.45
N PRO A 73 6.16 -7.57 -1.46
CA PRO A 73 4.82 -7.72 -0.88
C PRO A 73 4.88 -7.62 0.64
N GLY A 74 3.81 -7.07 1.24
CA GLY A 74 3.63 -7.08 2.68
C GLY A 74 3.54 -8.49 3.27
N ILE A 75 3.48 -8.58 4.59
CA ILE A 75 3.40 -9.85 5.33
C ILE A 75 2.17 -10.68 4.96
N ASP A 76 1.08 -10.05 4.53
CA ASP A 76 -0.15 -10.73 4.09
C ASP A 76 0.07 -11.65 2.89
N PHE A 77 1.04 -11.30 2.01
CA PHE A 77 1.34 -12.05 0.78
C PHE A 77 2.66 -12.83 0.84
N ALA A 78 3.59 -12.42 1.70
CA ALA A 78 4.91 -13.04 1.82
C ALA A 78 5.06 -13.91 3.07
N GLY A 79 4.17 -13.76 4.04
CA GLY A 79 4.36 -14.19 5.40
C GLY A 79 5.38 -13.33 6.13
N GLY A 80 5.29 -13.25 7.44
CA GLY A 80 6.23 -12.47 8.24
C GLY A 80 5.64 -12.05 9.58
N ARG A 81 6.48 -11.42 10.38
CA ARG A 81 6.11 -10.77 11.63
C ARG A 81 6.25 -9.27 11.47
N SER A 82 5.24 -8.52 11.89
CA SER A 82 5.22 -7.07 11.82
C SER A 82 4.99 -6.51 13.22
N PHE A 83 5.85 -5.56 13.61
CA PHE A 83 5.78 -4.89 14.89
C PHE A 83 5.64 -3.39 14.65
N VAL A 84 4.71 -2.74 15.32
CA VAL A 84 4.60 -1.29 15.33
C VAL A 84 5.14 -0.81 16.68
N ILE A 85 6.24 -0.07 16.63
CA ILE A 85 6.93 0.45 17.82
C ILE A 85 6.82 1.97 17.82
N ARG A 86 6.49 2.52 18.99
CA ARG A 86 6.46 3.97 19.21
C ARG A 86 7.60 4.35 20.15
N PHE A 87 8.42 5.30 19.71
CA PHE A 87 9.51 5.86 20.48
C PHE A 87 9.12 7.18 21.13
N ASP A 88 9.86 7.59 22.16
CA ASP A 88 9.66 8.90 22.82
C ASP A 88 10.18 10.07 21.96
N LYS A 89 11.00 9.81 20.96
CA LYS A 89 11.62 10.79 20.07
C LYS A 89 11.57 10.31 18.60
N PRO A 90 11.60 11.23 17.62
CA PRO A 90 11.77 10.85 16.22
C PRO A 90 13.03 10.01 16.03
N VAL A 91 12.94 8.97 15.22
CA VAL A 91 14.00 8.01 14.94
C VAL A 91 14.28 7.90 13.45
N ILE A 92 15.51 7.53 13.10
CA ILE A 92 15.92 7.29 11.73
C ILE A 92 15.74 5.80 11.44
N THR A 93 14.97 5.47 10.42
CA THR A 93 14.60 4.09 10.05
C THR A 93 15.81 3.24 9.68
N GLU A 94 16.80 3.85 9.03
CA GLU A 94 18.07 3.20 8.61
C GLU A 94 18.90 2.74 9.78
N ASP A 95 18.99 3.53 10.85
CA ASP A 95 19.75 3.20 12.05
C ASP A 95 19.11 2.02 12.80
N ILE A 96 17.77 2.03 12.87
CA ILE A 96 17.00 0.92 13.43
C ILE A 96 17.21 -0.36 12.63
N ALA A 97 17.10 -0.27 11.29
CA ALA A 97 17.30 -1.41 10.40
C ALA A 97 18.70 -2.02 10.56
N ALA A 98 19.73 -1.18 10.67
CA ALA A 98 21.13 -1.63 10.87
C ALA A 98 21.31 -2.38 12.20
N LYS A 99 20.73 -1.88 13.30
CA LYS A 99 20.80 -2.52 14.61
C LYS A 99 20.02 -3.84 14.65
N LEU A 100 18.83 -3.85 14.07
CA LEU A 100 18.01 -5.05 14.02
C LEU A 100 18.59 -6.12 13.06
N ASN A 101 19.31 -5.73 12.01
CA ASN A 101 20.04 -6.66 11.17
C ASN A 101 21.07 -7.47 11.99
N ILE A 102 21.77 -6.83 12.91
CA ILE A 102 22.71 -7.51 13.82
C ILE A 102 21.96 -8.46 14.76
N ALA A 103 20.80 -8.05 15.28
CA ALA A 103 20.05 -8.85 16.24
C ALA A 103 19.36 -10.06 15.60
N PHE A 104 18.75 -9.89 14.42
CA PHE A 104 18.02 -10.96 13.73
C PHE A 104 18.90 -11.79 12.78
N GLY A 105 20.05 -11.25 12.33
CA GLY A 105 20.89 -11.90 11.31
C GLY A 105 20.31 -11.81 9.90
N ASP A 106 19.26 -11.03 9.70
CA ASP A 106 18.62 -10.72 8.43
C ASP A 106 18.12 -9.26 8.46
N LEU A 107 18.16 -8.59 7.33
CA LEU A 107 17.78 -7.18 7.23
C LEU A 107 16.24 -7.02 7.29
N PRO A 108 15.68 -6.54 8.40
CA PRO A 108 14.25 -6.29 8.49
C PRO A 108 13.89 -5.06 7.66
N GLN A 109 12.66 -5.03 7.15
CA GLN A 109 12.11 -3.84 6.55
C GLN A 109 11.61 -2.90 7.67
N VAL A 110 12.16 -1.69 7.73
CA VAL A 110 11.76 -0.66 8.70
C VAL A 110 11.22 0.54 7.94
N VAL A 111 9.98 0.92 8.23
CA VAL A 111 9.32 2.08 7.60
C VAL A 111 8.64 2.94 8.66
N THR A 112 8.61 4.24 8.44
CA THR A 112 7.85 5.18 9.29
C THR A 112 6.36 4.87 9.19
N TYR A 113 5.65 4.85 10.32
CA TYR A 113 4.24 4.50 10.38
C TYR A 113 3.43 5.61 11.06
N GLY A 114 2.76 6.43 10.27
CA GLY A 114 1.95 7.55 10.75
C GLY A 114 2.78 8.75 11.16
N LYS A 115 3.37 8.72 12.37
CA LYS A 115 4.21 9.80 12.90
C LYS A 115 5.69 9.45 12.82
N GLN A 116 6.58 10.46 12.91
CA GLN A 116 8.03 10.28 12.87
C GLN A 116 8.61 9.56 14.10
N ASP A 117 7.85 9.48 15.17
CA ASP A 117 8.17 8.74 16.40
C ASP A 117 7.71 7.28 16.37
N GLN A 118 7.09 6.84 15.26
CA GLN A 118 6.51 5.51 15.15
C GLN A 118 7.00 4.79 13.90
N VAL A 119 7.46 3.56 14.07
CA VAL A 119 7.98 2.74 12.96
C VAL A 119 7.28 1.38 12.90
N LYS A 120 7.09 0.89 11.71
CA LYS A 120 6.67 -0.49 11.43
C LYS A 120 7.89 -1.29 11.01
N ILE A 121 8.19 -2.35 11.76
CA ILE A 121 9.30 -3.27 11.55
C ILE A 121 8.72 -4.58 11.06
N THR A 122 9.18 -5.06 9.91
CA THR A 122 8.74 -6.32 9.32
C THR A 122 9.93 -7.25 9.15
N THR A 123 9.83 -8.47 9.68
CA THR A 123 10.88 -9.50 9.60
C THR A 123 10.30 -10.86 9.25
N LYS A 124 11.10 -11.71 8.61
CA LYS A 124 10.79 -13.12 8.35
C LYS A 124 11.50 -14.07 9.32
N TYR A 125 12.17 -13.52 10.33
CA TYR A 125 12.92 -14.30 11.29
C TYR A 125 12.06 -15.40 11.91
N LYS A 126 12.51 -16.64 11.79
CA LYS A 126 11.86 -17.86 12.32
C LYS A 126 10.34 -17.95 12.10
N ILE A 127 9.87 -17.51 10.94
CA ILE A 127 8.43 -17.50 10.63
C ILE A 127 7.80 -18.89 10.53
N ASN A 128 8.64 -19.93 10.25
CA ASN A 128 8.21 -21.32 10.14
C ASN A 128 8.20 -22.06 11.49
N GLU A 129 8.70 -21.44 12.55
CA GLU A 129 8.80 -22.05 13.87
C GLU A 129 7.70 -21.51 14.78
N ASN A 130 7.00 -22.42 15.48
CA ASN A 130 5.99 -22.08 16.47
C ASN A 130 6.63 -21.96 17.86
N GLY A 131 6.06 -21.08 18.71
CA GLY A 131 6.51 -20.93 20.10
C GLY A 131 7.81 -20.14 20.27
N VAL A 132 8.25 -19.40 19.26
CA VAL A 132 9.47 -18.57 19.29
C VAL A 132 9.19 -17.09 19.54
N GLU A 133 7.95 -16.75 19.92
CA GLU A 133 7.53 -15.35 20.15
C GLU A 133 8.44 -14.66 21.16
N ASP A 134 8.76 -15.33 22.27
CA ASP A 134 9.62 -14.80 23.34
C ASP A 134 11.06 -14.52 22.86
N GLU A 135 11.59 -15.37 21.99
CA GLU A 135 12.92 -15.19 21.40
C GLU A 135 12.93 -14.00 20.45
N VAL A 136 11.90 -13.89 19.62
CA VAL A 136 11.73 -12.77 18.67
C VAL A 136 11.57 -11.44 19.43
N ASP A 137 10.75 -11.42 20.48
CA ASP A 137 10.54 -10.25 21.34
C ASP A 137 11.82 -9.86 22.06
N THR A 138 12.63 -10.83 22.51
CA THR A 138 13.92 -10.58 23.15
C THR A 138 14.90 -9.94 22.17
N LYS A 139 15.04 -10.50 20.97
CA LYS A 139 15.91 -9.94 19.92
C LYS A 139 15.45 -8.56 19.45
N LEU A 140 14.15 -8.35 19.36
CA LEU A 140 13.57 -7.04 19.04
C LEU A 140 13.96 -6.02 20.12
N TYR A 141 13.79 -6.35 21.39
CA TYR A 141 14.17 -5.49 22.50
C TYR A 141 15.66 -5.20 22.53
N GLU A 142 16.52 -6.22 22.36
CA GLU A 142 17.97 -6.06 22.32
C GLU A 142 18.44 -5.15 21.18
N GLY A 143 17.87 -5.34 19.99
CA GLY A 143 18.18 -4.52 18.81
C GLY A 143 17.74 -3.06 18.95
N LEU A 144 16.66 -2.81 19.72
CA LEU A 144 16.11 -1.48 19.94
C LEU A 144 16.56 -0.81 21.23
N LYS A 145 17.32 -1.50 22.09
CA LYS A 145 17.79 -1.00 23.41
C LYS A 145 18.53 0.33 23.32
N SER A 146 19.21 0.62 22.22
CA SER A 146 19.92 1.89 22.03
C SER A 146 19.00 3.09 21.72
N PHE A 147 17.74 2.86 21.38
CA PHE A 147 16.76 3.90 21.03
C PHE A 147 15.72 4.15 22.13
N ILE A 148 15.79 3.40 23.23
CA ILE A 148 14.91 3.50 24.38
C ILE A 148 15.72 3.86 25.63
N PRO A 149 15.09 4.44 26.69
CA PRO A 149 15.77 4.72 27.95
C PRO A 149 16.36 3.46 28.58
N ALA A 150 17.51 3.59 29.26
CA ALA A 150 18.27 2.45 29.80
C ALA A 150 17.54 1.74 30.98
N ASP A 151 16.59 2.39 31.61
CA ASP A 151 15.78 1.91 32.72
C ASP A 151 14.55 1.08 32.28
N VAL A 152 14.29 1.00 30.98
CA VAL A 152 13.14 0.24 30.44
C VAL A 152 13.47 -1.26 30.40
N THR A 153 12.72 -2.08 31.10
CA THR A 153 12.80 -3.54 31.02
C THR A 153 12.08 -4.08 29.79
N LYS A 154 12.32 -5.36 29.42
CA LYS A 154 11.66 -6.02 28.29
C LYS A 154 10.12 -5.96 28.45
N GLU A 155 9.60 -6.20 29.66
CA GLU A 155 8.16 -6.20 29.94
C GLU A 155 7.55 -4.82 29.67
N VAL A 156 8.20 -3.77 30.20
CA VAL A 156 7.75 -2.38 29.98
C VAL A 156 7.85 -1.99 28.51
N PHE A 157 8.87 -2.47 27.80
CA PHE A 157 9.01 -2.24 26.36
C PHE A 157 7.84 -2.86 25.58
N LEU A 158 7.50 -4.11 25.87
CA LEU A 158 6.41 -4.81 25.20
C LEU A 158 5.03 -4.21 25.51
N ASP A 159 4.84 -3.65 26.71
CA ASP A 159 3.56 -3.05 27.11
C ASP A 159 3.40 -1.61 26.60
N LYS A 160 4.44 -0.78 26.74
CA LYS A 160 4.36 0.66 26.48
C LYS A 160 4.78 1.07 25.06
N TYR A 161 5.85 0.47 24.52
CA TYR A 161 6.45 0.87 23.25
C TYR A 161 5.92 0.07 22.07
N ARG A 162 5.53 -1.19 22.26
CA ARG A 162 4.94 -2.02 21.21
C ARG A 162 3.44 -1.73 21.09
N VAL A 163 3.05 -1.00 20.04
CA VAL A 163 1.65 -0.63 19.75
C VAL A 163 0.87 -1.79 19.15
N SER A 164 1.51 -2.56 18.27
CA SER A 164 0.90 -3.71 17.58
C SER A 164 1.95 -4.77 17.25
N SER A 165 1.50 -6.03 17.25
CA SER A 165 2.27 -7.18 16.79
C SER A 165 1.35 -8.05 15.95
N GLU A 166 1.74 -8.31 14.71
CA GLU A 166 0.99 -9.11 13.74
C GLU A 166 1.91 -10.20 13.17
N THR A 167 1.42 -11.42 13.10
CA THR A 167 2.16 -12.55 12.51
C THR A 167 1.28 -13.24 11.49
N VAL A 168 1.79 -13.37 10.26
CA VAL A 168 1.14 -14.11 9.17
C VAL A 168 2.03 -15.28 8.78
N GLY A 169 1.55 -16.49 9.04
CA GLY A 169 2.26 -17.69 8.64
C GLY A 169 2.36 -17.85 7.11
N PRO A 170 3.40 -18.54 6.59
CA PRO A 170 3.61 -18.70 5.14
C PRO A 170 2.46 -19.37 4.42
N VAL A 171 1.80 -20.34 5.06
CA VAL A 171 0.65 -21.05 4.48
C VAL A 171 -0.53 -20.10 4.31
N VAL A 172 -0.86 -19.32 5.34
CA VAL A 172 -1.94 -18.32 5.30
C VAL A 172 -1.66 -17.25 4.25
N ALA A 173 -0.41 -16.77 4.17
CA ALA A 173 0.00 -15.82 3.16
C ALA A 173 -0.14 -16.38 1.72
N ALA A 174 0.19 -17.66 1.50
CA ALA A 174 0.02 -18.32 0.22
C ALA A 174 -1.46 -18.40 -0.18
N ASP A 175 -2.35 -18.76 0.74
CA ASP A 175 -3.79 -18.85 0.52
C ASP A 175 -4.39 -17.48 0.19
N ILE A 176 -4.01 -16.44 0.94
CA ILE A 176 -4.43 -15.05 0.68
C ILE A 176 -4.00 -14.61 -0.72
N LYS A 177 -2.76 -14.91 -1.11
CA LYS A 177 -2.21 -14.57 -2.42
C LYS A 177 -3.00 -15.22 -3.55
N ILE A 178 -3.26 -16.51 -3.45
CA ILE A 178 -3.99 -17.29 -4.48
C ILE A 178 -5.42 -16.75 -4.60
N ASN A 179 -6.12 -16.58 -3.48
CA ASN A 179 -7.48 -16.05 -3.45
C ASN A 179 -7.58 -14.63 -4.00
N ALA A 180 -6.58 -13.78 -3.74
CA ALA A 180 -6.52 -12.43 -4.28
C ALA A 180 -6.41 -12.44 -5.82
N PHE A 181 -5.57 -13.33 -6.41
CA PHE A 181 -5.47 -13.48 -7.85
C PHE A 181 -6.79 -13.93 -8.49
N TYR A 182 -7.46 -14.90 -7.89
CA TYR A 182 -8.78 -15.33 -8.37
C TYR A 182 -9.82 -14.21 -8.29
N ALA A 183 -9.87 -13.49 -7.18
CA ALA A 183 -10.81 -12.38 -6.99
C ALA A 183 -10.61 -11.27 -8.02
N VAL A 184 -9.36 -10.88 -8.28
CA VAL A 184 -9.03 -9.87 -9.30
C VAL A 184 -9.37 -10.38 -10.70
N GLY A 185 -9.03 -11.63 -11.03
CA GLY A 185 -9.35 -12.24 -12.32
C GLY A 185 -10.86 -12.28 -12.60
N ILE A 186 -11.65 -12.72 -11.63
CA ILE A 186 -13.12 -12.75 -11.73
C ILE A 186 -13.68 -11.34 -11.86
N ALA A 187 -13.19 -10.38 -11.08
CA ALA A 187 -13.65 -8.99 -11.17
C ALA A 187 -13.37 -8.37 -12.54
N LEU A 188 -12.18 -8.59 -13.10
CA LEU A 188 -11.84 -8.11 -14.45
C LEU A 188 -12.72 -8.77 -15.53
N LEU A 189 -12.98 -10.08 -15.41
CA LEU A 189 -13.84 -10.79 -16.33
C LEU A 189 -15.27 -10.24 -16.29
N LEU A 190 -15.82 -10.01 -15.11
CA LEU A 190 -17.15 -9.42 -14.95
C LEU A 190 -17.24 -8.00 -15.53
N ILE A 191 -16.19 -7.19 -15.34
CA ILE A 191 -16.13 -5.83 -15.92
C ILE A 191 -16.05 -5.90 -17.44
N PHE A 192 -15.28 -6.86 -17.98
CA PHE A 192 -15.16 -7.04 -19.43
C PHE A 192 -16.46 -7.53 -20.08
N LEU A 193 -17.24 -8.38 -19.39
CA LEU A 193 -18.52 -8.90 -19.88
C LEU A 193 -19.66 -7.88 -19.77
N TYR A 194 -19.58 -6.91 -18.86
CA TYR A 194 -20.58 -5.84 -18.71
C TYR A 194 -20.39 -4.73 -19.75
#